data_0cb27c7f2bdb9baf3b37e2c44cbe460e
#
_entry.id   0cb27c7f2bdb9baf3b37e2c44cbe460e
#
_cell.length_a   1.000
_cell.length_b   1.000
_cell.length_c   1.000
_cell.angle_alpha   90.00
_cell.angle_beta   90.00
_cell.angle_gamma   90.00
#
_symmetry.space_group_name_H-M   'P 1'
#
loop_
_entity.id
_entity.type
_entity.pdbx_description
1 polymer ?
#
loop_
_entity_poly.entity_id
_entity_poly.type
_entity_poly.pdbx_seq_one_letter_code
_entity_poly.pdbx_strand_id
1 'polypeptide(L)'
;MNGAAASLDDTFAALADPMRRGAVELLAQRPRRSGELAAELGTRPSTMSKHLRVLRESGLVDETRHELDARVRVYALRSVPMVELRAWLDTAERGWSAQLASFAEHVERSE
;
A
#
# COMPACT_ATOMS: atom_id res chain seq x y z
N MET A 1 -1.10 7.54 20.83
CA MET A 1 -1.17 7.36 20.37
C MET A 1 -0.95 6.93 19.42
N ASN A 2 -0.85 6.73 19.28
CA ASN A 2 -0.71 6.40 18.60
C ASN A 2 -0.49 5.66 17.72
N GLY A 3 0.49 5.58 17.58
CA GLY A 3 0.79 4.57 16.61
C GLY A 3 -0.39 3.72 16.30
N ALA A 4 -1.35 4.31 16.38
CA ALA A 4 -2.65 3.73 16.26
C ALA A 4 -2.85 3.08 14.90
N ALA A 5 -3.91 2.35 14.78
CA ALA A 5 -4.35 1.77 13.52
C ALA A 5 -4.47 2.86 12.47
N ALA A 6 -4.10 2.52 11.25
CA ALA A 6 -4.27 3.41 10.12
C ALA A 6 -5.75 3.66 9.88
N SER A 7 -6.11 4.90 9.62
CA SER A 7 -7.45 5.22 9.15
C SER A 7 -7.51 4.91 7.64
N LEU A 8 -8.71 4.73 7.13
CA LEU A 8 -8.89 4.52 5.69
C LEU A 8 -8.38 5.73 4.89
N ASP A 9 -8.60 6.94 5.41
CA ASP A 9 -8.11 8.15 4.75
C ASP A 9 -6.58 8.19 4.71
N ASP A 10 -5.92 7.78 5.79
CA ASP A 10 -4.46 7.70 5.84
C ASP A 10 -3.96 6.67 4.82
N THR A 11 -4.66 5.56 4.67
CA THR A 11 -4.32 4.54 3.70
C THR A 11 -4.40 5.11 2.28
N PHE A 12 -5.48 5.78 1.94
CA PHE A 12 -5.62 6.39 0.61
C PHE A 12 -4.55 7.45 0.36
N ALA A 13 -4.28 8.29 1.35
CA ALA A 13 -3.26 9.33 1.21
C ALA A 13 -1.88 8.72 0.97
N ALA A 14 -1.53 7.68 1.71
CA ALA A 14 -0.25 7.00 1.53
C ALA A 14 -0.15 6.35 0.16
N LEU A 15 -1.23 5.79 -0.35
CA LEU A 15 -1.25 5.11 -1.65
C LEU A 15 -1.43 6.07 -2.84
N ALA A 16 -1.58 7.36 -2.59
CA ALA A 16 -1.71 8.35 -3.67
C ALA A 16 -0.41 8.54 -4.46
N ASP A 17 0.71 8.16 -3.90
CA ASP A 17 2.01 8.27 -4.57
C ASP A 17 2.37 6.95 -5.24
N PRO A 18 2.75 6.96 -6.55
CA PRO A 18 3.02 5.71 -7.26
C PRO A 18 4.21 4.94 -6.71
N MET A 19 5.23 5.63 -6.20
CA MET A 19 6.39 4.95 -5.61
C MET A 19 5.99 4.20 -4.34
N ARG A 20 5.13 4.81 -3.51
CA ARG A 20 4.64 4.15 -2.31
C ARG A 20 3.73 2.97 -2.65
N ARG A 21 2.90 3.09 -3.70
CA ARG A 21 2.12 1.93 -4.17
C ARG A 21 3.02 0.78 -4.60
N GLY A 22 4.10 1.11 -5.32
CA GLY A 22 5.09 0.10 -5.72
C GLY A 22 5.71 -0.61 -4.53
N ALA A 23 6.06 0.13 -3.50
CA ALA A 23 6.61 -0.45 -2.27
C ALA A 23 5.61 -1.38 -1.60
N VAL A 24 4.35 -0.96 -1.51
CA VAL A 24 3.29 -1.79 -0.91
C VAL A 24 3.09 -3.07 -1.72
N GLU A 25 3.11 -3.00 -3.05
CA GLU A 25 2.97 -4.17 -3.91
C GLU A 25 4.10 -5.18 -3.67
N LEU A 26 5.33 -4.70 -3.54
CA LEU A 26 6.46 -5.58 -3.24
C LEU A 26 6.37 -6.17 -1.84
N LEU A 27 5.98 -5.37 -0.87
CA LEU A 27 5.84 -5.83 0.51
C LEU A 27 4.66 -6.79 0.68
N ALA A 28 3.68 -6.75 -0.21
CA ALA A 28 2.60 -7.71 -0.22
C ALA A 28 3.09 -9.12 -0.56
N GLN A 29 4.21 -9.24 -1.25
CA GLN A 29 4.80 -10.53 -1.58
C GLN A 29 5.62 -11.10 -0.42
N ARG A 30 6.41 -10.28 0.23
CA ARG A 30 7.23 -10.65 1.39
C ARG A 30 7.85 -9.40 2.02
N PRO A 31 8.32 -9.51 3.27
CA PRO A 31 9.11 -8.41 3.87
C PRO A 31 10.39 -8.14 3.07
N ARG A 32 10.83 -6.90 3.09
CA ARG A 32 12.00 -6.45 2.33
C ARG A 32 12.82 -5.45 3.12
N ARG A 33 14.11 -5.41 2.82
CA ARG A 33 14.99 -4.35 3.32
C ARG A 33 14.74 -3.09 2.50
N SER A 34 14.98 -1.93 3.11
CA SER A 34 14.81 -0.65 2.43
C SER A 34 15.66 -0.55 1.16
N GLY A 35 16.88 -1.07 1.19
CA GLY A 35 17.75 -1.07 0.03
C GLY A 35 17.23 -1.90 -1.13
N GLU A 36 16.58 -3.02 -0.82
CA GLU A 36 15.96 -3.85 -1.86
C GLU A 36 14.82 -3.09 -2.56
N LEU A 37 13.99 -2.42 -1.76
CA LEU A 37 12.88 -1.64 -2.31
C LEU A 37 13.39 -0.50 -3.20
N ALA A 38 14.42 0.20 -2.76
CA ALA A 38 15.00 1.28 -3.54
C ALA A 38 15.55 0.75 -4.88
N ALA A 39 16.27 -0.37 -4.83
CA ALA A 39 16.87 -0.95 -6.03
C ALA A 39 15.79 -1.43 -7.01
N GLU A 40 14.79 -2.15 -6.52
CA GLU A 40 13.74 -2.70 -7.38
C GLU A 40 12.86 -1.62 -8.00
N LEU A 41 12.64 -0.52 -7.27
CA LEU A 41 11.80 0.57 -7.77
C LEU A 41 12.59 1.66 -8.48
N GLY A 42 13.90 1.49 -8.62
CA GLY A 42 14.74 2.40 -9.36
C GLY A 42 14.84 3.78 -8.76
N THR A 43 14.87 3.88 -7.44
CA THR A 43 14.98 5.16 -6.75
C THR A 43 16.16 5.17 -5.80
N ARG A 44 16.51 6.37 -5.32
CA ARG A 44 17.61 6.54 -4.37
C ARG A 44 17.21 6.02 -2.99
N PRO A 45 18.17 5.45 -2.22
CA PRO A 45 17.86 5.01 -0.86
C PRO A 45 17.27 6.11 0.02
N SER A 46 17.76 7.34 -0.11
CA SER A 46 17.23 8.46 0.68
C SER A 46 15.79 8.78 0.34
N THR A 47 15.42 8.69 -0.93
CA THR A 47 14.04 8.91 -1.38
C THR A 47 13.14 7.79 -0.87
N MET A 48 13.60 6.55 -0.98
CA MET A 48 12.84 5.41 -0.47
C MET A 48 12.63 5.51 1.04
N SER A 49 13.64 5.94 1.78
CA SER A 49 13.51 6.12 3.24
C SER A 49 12.39 7.09 3.60
N LYS A 50 12.24 8.16 2.84
CA LYS A 50 11.16 9.13 3.06
C LYS A 50 9.79 8.52 2.81
N HIS A 51 9.67 7.74 1.73
CA HIS A 51 8.42 7.05 1.41
C HIS A 51 8.07 6.00 2.46
N LEU A 52 9.06 5.27 2.96
CA LEU A 52 8.85 4.27 4.00
C LEU A 52 8.44 4.92 5.32
N ARG A 53 8.96 6.11 5.61
CA ARG A 53 8.53 6.87 6.78
C ARG A 53 7.04 7.21 6.69
N VAL A 54 6.59 7.70 5.54
CA VAL A 54 5.18 8.02 5.32
C VAL A 54 4.32 6.76 5.51
N LEU A 55 4.73 5.65 4.90
CA LEU A 55 4.00 4.39 5.02
C LEU A 55 3.93 3.91 6.47
N ARG A 56 5.02 4.07 7.22
CA ARG A 56 5.04 3.68 8.63
C ARG A 56 4.16 4.59 9.49
N GLU A 57 4.27 5.90 9.28
CA GLU A 57 3.45 6.86 10.02
C GLU A 57 1.97 6.72 9.71
N SER A 58 1.66 6.29 8.49
CA SER A 58 0.27 6.02 8.08
C SER A 58 -0.24 4.67 8.57
N GLY A 59 0.61 3.88 9.19
CA GLY A 59 0.22 2.59 9.76
C GLY A 59 0.13 1.43 8.78
N LEU A 60 0.68 1.58 7.57
CA LEU A 60 0.62 0.54 6.56
C LEU A 60 1.75 -0.47 6.66
N VAL A 61 2.88 -0.07 7.20
CA VAL A 61 4.04 -0.96 7.33
C VAL A 61 4.62 -0.90 8.73
N ASP A 62 5.26 -2.00 9.12
CA ASP A 62 6.07 -2.08 10.32
C ASP A 62 7.54 -2.08 9.93
N GLU A 63 8.36 -1.51 10.79
CA GLU A 63 9.80 -1.53 10.65
C GLU A 63 10.39 -2.35 11.78
N THR A 64 11.24 -3.31 11.42
CA THR A 64 11.98 -4.10 12.41
C THR A 64 13.45 -4.07 12.05
N ARG A 65 14.29 -4.44 13.01
CA ARG A 65 15.71 -4.56 12.74
C ARG A 65 16.03 -6.00 12.41
N HIS A 66 17.00 -6.20 11.51
CA HIS A 66 17.43 -7.53 11.14
C HIS A 66 18.05 -8.23 12.35
N GLU A 67 17.76 -9.52 12.51
CA GLU A 67 18.26 -10.31 13.66
C GLU A 67 19.77 -10.32 13.76
N LEU A 68 20.45 -10.42 12.63
CA LEU A 68 21.91 -10.56 12.59
C LEU A 68 22.65 -9.23 12.49
N ASP A 69 21.97 -8.17 12.09
CA ASP A 69 22.57 -6.84 11.98
C ASP A 69 21.52 -5.77 12.26
N ALA A 70 21.59 -5.19 13.44
CA ALA A 70 20.63 -4.18 13.90
C ALA A 70 20.65 -2.90 13.07
N ARG A 71 21.66 -2.70 12.22
CA ARG A 71 21.71 -1.54 11.31
C ARG A 71 20.84 -1.72 10.11
N VAL A 72 20.47 -2.96 9.80
CA VAL A 72 19.63 -3.29 8.64
C VAL A 72 18.18 -3.25 9.08
N ARG A 73 17.38 -2.43 8.39
CA ARG A 73 15.95 -2.29 8.66
C ARG A 73 15.17 -3.12 7.68
N VAL A 74 14.19 -3.85 8.20
CA VAL A 74 13.30 -4.69 7.40
C VAL A 74 11.88 -4.16 7.56
N TYR A 75 11.18 -4.04 6.45
CA TYR A 75 9.81 -3.54 6.41
C TYR A 75 8.86 -4.66 6.03
N ALA A 76 7.70 -4.65 6.66
CA ALA A 76 6.66 -5.64 6.40
C ALA A 76 5.30 -4.93 6.30
N LEU A 77 4.47 -5.39 5.39
CA LEU A 77 3.14 -4.84 5.23
C LEU A 77 2.25 -5.29 6.40
N ARG A 78 1.47 -4.36 6.93
CA ARG A 78 0.49 -4.67 7.97
C ARG A 78 -0.80 -5.14 7.31
N SER A 79 -1.35 -6.24 7.80
CA SER A 79 -2.54 -6.83 7.17
C SER A 79 -3.82 -6.05 7.46
N VAL A 80 -3.96 -5.47 8.65
CA VAL A 80 -5.21 -4.83 9.05
C VAL A 80 -5.64 -3.70 8.11
N PRO A 81 -4.78 -2.73 7.76
CA PRO A 81 -5.19 -1.68 6.81
C PRO A 81 -5.60 -2.24 5.45
N MET A 82 -4.96 -3.30 5.00
CA MET A 82 -5.29 -3.91 3.70
C MET A 82 -6.63 -4.61 3.74
N VAL A 83 -6.96 -5.26 4.85
CA VAL A 83 -8.27 -5.89 5.04
C VAL A 83 -9.38 -4.82 5.06
N GLU A 84 -9.13 -3.71 5.74
CA GLU A 84 -10.09 -2.60 5.80
C GLU A 84 -10.29 -1.96 4.43
N LEU A 85 -9.22 -1.78 3.67
CA LEU A 85 -9.30 -1.26 2.31
C LEU A 85 -10.12 -2.20 1.42
N ARG A 86 -9.86 -3.50 1.52
CA ARG A 86 -10.61 -4.51 0.78
C ARG A 86 -12.09 -4.46 1.11
N ALA A 87 -12.42 -4.35 2.38
CA ALA A 87 -13.82 -4.27 2.82
C ALA A 87 -14.50 -3.03 2.24
N TRP A 88 -13.81 -1.90 2.22
CA TRP A 88 -14.35 -0.68 1.63
C TRP A 88 -14.62 -0.85 0.14
N LEU A 89 -13.65 -1.43 -0.57
CA LEU A 89 -13.80 -1.67 -2.01
C LEU A 89 -14.96 -2.61 -2.30
N ASP A 90 -15.11 -3.67 -1.52
CA ASP A 90 -16.22 -4.61 -1.69
C ASP A 90 -17.57 -3.92 -1.50
N THR A 91 -17.68 -3.07 -0.49
CA THR A 91 -18.91 -2.32 -0.23
C THR A 91 -19.21 -1.33 -1.36
N ALA A 92 -18.19 -0.62 -1.80
CA ALA A 92 -18.34 0.34 -2.89
C ALA A 92 -18.72 -0.36 -4.20
N GLU A 93 -18.11 -1.51 -4.47
CA GLU A 93 -18.40 -2.29 -5.66
C GLU A 93 -19.86 -2.74 -5.70
N ARG A 94 -20.42 -3.16 -4.57
CA ARG A 94 -21.84 -3.52 -4.51
C ARG A 94 -22.75 -2.36 -4.89
N GLY A 95 -22.34 -1.14 -4.54
CA GLY A 95 -23.11 0.05 -4.85
C GLY A 95 -23.09 0.45 -6.31
N TRP A 96 -22.01 0.16 -7.02
CA TRP A 96 -21.88 0.57 -8.42
C TRP A 96 -21.90 -0.55 -9.45
N SER A 97 -21.93 -1.83 -9.03
CA SER A 97 -21.81 -2.96 -9.95
C SER A 97 -22.90 -2.98 -11.02
N ALA A 98 -24.14 -2.69 -10.65
CA ALA A 98 -25.24 -2.64 -11.60
C ALA A 98 -25.03 -1.53 -12.63
N GLN A 99 -24.53 -0.38 -12.22
CA GLN A 99 -24.25 0.73 -13.12
C GLN A 99 -23.11 0.41 -14.07
N LEU A 100 -22.07 -0.29 -13.57
CA LEU A 100 -20.96 -0.71 -14.41
C LEU A 100 -21.43 -1.71 -15.47
N ALA A 101 -22.28 -2.65 -15.08
CA ALA A 101 -22.85 -3.62 -16.02
C ALA A 101 -23.67 -2.92 -17.11
N SER A 102 -24.50 -1.95 -16.73
CA SER A 102 -25.30 -1.15 -17.69
C SER A 102 -24.40 -0.38 -18.62
N PHE A 103 -23.33 0.20 -18.11
CA PHE A 103 -22.36 0.94 -18.93
C PHE A 103 -21.70 0.04 -19.95
N ALA A 104 -21.26 -1.14 -19.52
CA ALA A 104 -20.63 -2.12 -20.41
C ALA A 104 -21.58 -2.54 -21.54
N GLU A 105 -22.84 -2.81 -21.21
CA GLU A 105 -23.86 -3.16 -22.21
C GLU A 105 -24.05 -2.01 -23.21
N HIS A 106 -24.10 -0.78 -22.73
CA HIS A 106 -24.28 0.38 -23.59
C HIS A 106 -23.11 0.54 -24.57
N VAL A 107 -21.89 0.36 -24.09
CA VAL A 107 -20.68 0.44 -24.92
C VAL A 107 -20.70 -0.64 -26.00
N GLU A 108 -21.06 -1.86 -25.63
CA GLU A 108 -21.13 -3.00 -26.57
C GLU A 108 -22.18 -2.73 -27.65
N ARG A 109 -23.34 -2.17 -27.29
CA ARG A 109 -24.39 -1.87 -28.27
C ARG A 109 -24.05 -0.72 -29.17
N SER A 110 -23.17 0.16 -28.74
CA SER A 110 -22.75 1.31 -29.54
C SER A 110 -21.78 0.94 -30.65
N GLU A 111 -21.18 -0.22 -30.55
CA GLU A 111 -20.28 -0.72 -31.58
C GLU A 111 -21.08 -1.44 -32.66
#